data_eb6302ca7623a267195dfe16bfadc667
#
_entry.id   eb6302ca7623a267195dfe16bfadc667
#
_cell.length_a   1.000
_cell.length_b   1.000
_cell.length_c   1.000
_cell.angle_alpha   90.00
_cell.angle_beta   90.00
_cell.angle_gamma   90.00
#
_symmetry.space_group_name_H-M   'P 1'
#
loop_
_entity.id
_entity.type
_entity.pdbx_description
1 polymer ?
#
loop_
_entity_poly.entity_id
_entity_poly.type
_entity_poly.pdbx_seq_one_letter_code
_entity_poly.pdbx_strand_id
1 'polypeptide(L)'
;MAVSFSFFANARXKYTSIGILNTLIHWVVFAVCLYGLHTNQALANFAGFVIAVSFSFFANARFTFNASTTTMRYMLYIGFMGTLSATVGWVADKSAFPPIITLITFSFISLICGFIYSKFIVFRDAK
;
A
#
# COMPACT_ATOMS: atom_id res chain seq x y z
N MET A 1 21.37 19.35 -15.64
CA MET A 1 21.36 19.26 -14.17
C MET A 1 20.04 19.68 -13.58
N ALA A 2 19.60 20.92 -13.90
CA ALA A 2 18.32 21.40 -13.37
C ALA A 2 17.13 20.54 -13.81
N VAL A 3 17.16 20.08 -15.06
CA VAL A 3 16.07 19.26 -15.57
C VAL A 3 16.00 17.95 -14.83
N SER A 4 17.14 17.31 -14.57
CA SER A 4 17.18 16.05 -13.84
C SER A 4 16.66 16.22 -12.42
N PHE A 5 17.08 17.30 -11.76
CA PHE A 5 16.64 17.54 -10.40
C PHE A 5 15.14 17.78 -10.36
N SER A 6 14.60 18.56 -11.30
CA SER A 6 13.16 18.79 -11.35
C SER A 6 12.38 17.50 -11.58
N PHE A 7 12.93 16.64 -12.45
CA PHE A 7 12.27 15.37 -12.72
C PHE A 7 12.17 14.51 -11.45
N PHE A 8 13.27 14.41 -10.72
CA PHE A 8 13.25 13.61 -9.49
C PHE A 8 12.35 14.21 -8.43
N ALA A 9 12.35 15.55 -8.32
CA ALA A 9 11.48 16.20 -7.34
C ALA A 9 10.01 15.96 -7.68
N ASN A 10 9.66 16.04 -8.97
CA ASN A 10 8.29 15.78 -9.39
C ASN A 10 7.90 14.33 -9.14
N ALA A 11 8.82 13.40 -9.40
CA ALA A 11 8.53 11.99 -9.18
C ALA A 11 8.29 11.71 -7.71
N ARG A 12 9.04 12.32 -6.83
CA ARG A 12 8.84 12.16 -5.41
C ARG A 12 7.48 12.67 -4.94
N UNK A 13 7.16 13.52 -5.45
CA UNK A 13 6.09 14.09 -5.19
C UNK A 13 4.99 13.35 -5.43
N LYS A 14 4.99 13.06 -6.58
CA LYS A 14 3.89 12.25 -7.05
C LYS A 14 3.81 10.95 -6.26
N TYR A 15 4.94 10.33 -6.06
CA TYR A 15 4.95 9.07 -5.32
C TYR A 15 4.44 9.27 -3.90
N THR A 16 4.87 10.34 -3.25
CA THR A 16 4.43 10.63 -1.89
C THR A 16 2.93 10.92 -1.86
N SER A 17 2.45 11.71 -2.82
CA SER A 17 1.03 12.03 -2.89
C SER A 17 0.20 10.78 -3.09
N ILE A 18 0.64 9.89 -3.96
CA ILE A 18 -0.06 8.64 -4.20
C ILE A 18 -0.05 7.77 -2.95
N GLY A 19 1.08 7.78 -2.21
CA GLY A 19 1.16 7.05 -0.97
C GLY A 19 0.20 7.54 0.09
N ILE A 20 0.03 8.86 0.17
CA ILE A 20 -0.94 9.43 1.11
C ILE A 20 -2.36 9.00 0.71
N LEU A 21 -2.68 9.09 -0.57
CA LEU A 21 -3.98 8.66 -1.04
C LEU A 21 -4.19 7.16 -0.79
N ASN A 22 -3.14 6.37 -0.99
CA ASN A 22 -3.21 4.94 -0.72
C ASN A 22 -3.61 4.68 0.74
N THR A 23 -2.98 5.39 1.66
CA THR A 23 -3.27 5.23 3.08
C THR A 23 -4.71 5.65 3.39
N LEU A 24 -5.14 6.77 2.83
CA LEU A 24 -6.51 7.24 3.05
C LEU A 24 -7.53 6.25 2.50
N ILE A 25 -7.29 5.71 1.32
CA ILE A 25 -8.20 4.72 0.73
C ILE A 25 -8.27 3.49 1.61
N HIS A 26 -7.11 3.00 2.07
CA HIS A 26 -7.07 1.84 2.95
C HIS A 26 -7.92 2.09 4.21
N TRP A 27 -7.74 3.25 4.83
CA TRP A 27 -8.45 3.54 6.07
C TRP A 27 -9.95 3.69 5.84
N VAL A 28 -10.35 4.33 4.72
CA VAL A 28 -11.78 4.49 4.43
C VAL A 28 -12.42 3.13 4.16
N VAL A 29 -11.79 2.32 3.33
CA VAL A 29 -12.35 1.00 3.02
C VAL A 29 -12.40 0.13 4.27
N PHE A 30 -11.35 0.19 5.09
CA PHE A 30 -11.33 -0.54 6.35
C PHE A 30 -12.53 -0.13 7.22
N ALA A 31 -12.76 1.17 7.35
CA ALA A 31 -13.86 1.65 8.19
C ALA A 31 -15.22 1.25 7.62
N VAL A 32 -15.37 1.35 6.30
CA VAL A 32 -16.63 0.95 5.68
C VAL A 32 -16.89 -0.54 5.91
N CYS A 33 -15.88 -1.36 5.72
CA CYS A 33 -16.05 -2.80 5.92
C CYS A 33 -16.37 -3.11 7.38
N LEU A 34 -15.58 -2.55 8.28
CA LEU A 34 -15.71 -2.91 9.69
C LEU A 34 -17.00 -2.36 10.29
N TYR A 35 -17.28 -1.09 10.09
CA TYR A 35 -18.39 -0.44 10.75
C TYR A 35 -19.67 -0.44 9.91
N GLY A 36 -19.52 -0.40 8.59
CA GLY A 36 -20.68 -0.38 7.71
C GLY A 36 -21.19 -1.77 7.37
N LEU A 37 -20.28 -2.68 7.06
CA LEU A 37 -20.64 -4.03 6.66
C LEU A 37 -20.47 -5.04 7.79
N HIS A 38 -19.92 -4.60 8.91
CA HIS A 38 -19.76 -5.44 10.11
C HIS A 38 -18.87 -6.66 9.89
N THR A 39 -17.80 -6.48 9.12
CA THR A 39 -16.82 -7.55 8.95
C THR A 39 -15.89 -7.59 10.16
N ASN A 40 -15.07 -8.65 10.22
CA ASN A 40 -13.99 -8.65 11.19
C ASN A 40 -12.81 -7.83 10.68
N GLN A 41 -11.81 -7.65 11.51
CA GLN A 41 -10.66 -6.83 11.13
C GLN A 41 -9.79 -7.49 10.07
N ALA A 42 -9.74 -8.82 10.07
CA ALA A 42 -8.97 -9.51 9.04
C ALA A 42 -9.48 -9.16 7.65
N LEU A 43 -10.78 -9.29 7.46
CA LEU A 43 -11.37 -9.00 6.16
C LEU A 43 -11.32 -7.51 5.84
N ALA A 44 -11.59 -6.66 6.84
CA ALA A 44 -11.55 -5.21 6.63
C ALA A 44 -10.15 -4.75 6.22
N ASN A 45 -9.12 -5.28 6.90
CA ASN A 45 -7.75 -4.89 6.60
C ASN A 45 -7.32 -5.40 5.23
N PHE A 46 -7.68 -6.63 4.92
CA PHE A 46 -7.35 -7.20 3.62
C PHE A 46 -8.01 -6.42 2.48
N ALA A 47 -9.32 -6.16 2.60
CA ALA A 47 -10.03 -5.43 1.56
C ALA A 47 -9.47 -4.02 1.38
N GLY A 48 -9.22 -3.34 2.48
CA GLY A 48 -8.66 -2.00 2.42
C GLY A 48 -7.31 -2.00 1.72
N PHE A 49 -6.46 -2.97 2.07
CA PHE A 49 -5.16 -3.04 1.44
C PHE A 49 -5.26 -3.32 -0.07
N VAL A 50 -6.06 -4.31 -0.45
CA VAL A 50 -6.15 -4.69 -1.86
C VAL A 50 -6.65 -3.52 -2.71
N ILE A 51 -7.68 -2.83 -2.24
CA ILE A 51 -8.22 -1.71 -3.01
C ILE A 51 -7.22 -0.58 -3.07
N ALA A 52 -6.59 -0.26 -1.95
CA ALA A 52 -5.63 0.84 -1.92
C ALA A 52 -4.41 0.56 -2.80
N VAL A 53 -3.87 -0.66 -2.72
CA VAL A 53 -2.67 -0.97 -3.48
C VAL A 53 -2.96 -1.07 -4.96
N SER A 54 -4.17 -1.49 -5.32
CA SER A 54 -4.55 -1.50 -6.73
C SER A 54 -4.57 -0.08 -7.29
N PHE A 55 -5.14 0.85 -6.52
CA PHE A 55 -5.10 2.26 -6.92
C PHE A 55 -3.66 2.73 -7.06
N SER A 56 -2.82 2.44 -6.07
CA SER A 56 -1.44 2.89 -6.10
C SER A 56 -0.67 2.32 -7.28
N PHE A 57 -0.93 1.06 -7.59
CA PHE A 57 -0.24 0.43 -8.70
C PHE A 57 -0.54 1.17 -10.02
N PHE A 58 -1.83 1.37 -10.30
CA PHE A 58 -2.19 2.04 -11.54
C PHE A 58 -1.73 3.48 -11.55
N ALA A 59 -1.86 4.18 -10.44
CA ALA A 59 -1.45 5.58 -10.38
C ALA A 59 0.05 5.73 -10.54
N ASN A 60 0.83 4.90 -9.89
CA ASN A 60 2.29 5.00 -10.00
C ASN A 60 2.77 4.59 -11.37
N ALA A 61 2.19 3.55 -11.95
CA ALA A 61 2.59 3.13 -13.28
C ALA A 61 2.32 4.22 -14.30
N ARG A 62 1.18 4.89 -14.15
CA ARG A 62 0.79 5.88 -15.14
C ARG A 62 1.42 7.25 -14.90
N PHE A 63 1.45 7.71 -13.66
CA PHE A 63 1.83 9.09 -13.37
C PHE A 63 3.23 9.28 -12.85
N THR A 64 3.77 8.29 -12.17
CA THR A 64 5.08 8.45 -11.55
C THR A 64 6.20 7.89 -12.42
N PHE A 65 6.07 6.65 -12.81
CA PHE A 65 7.18 5.96 -13.48
C PHE A 65 7.00 5.89 -14.98
N ASN A 66 5.77 5.95 -15.45
CA ASN A 66 5.48 5.87 -16.87
C ASN A 66 6.22 4.68 -17.51
N ALA A 67 6.20 3.57 -16.82
CA ALA A 67 6.90 2.39 -17.27
C ALA A 67 6.08 1.15 -16.96
N SER A 68 6.31 0.13 -17.75
CA SER A 68 5.67 -1.15 -17.52
C SER A 68 6.48 -1.89 -16.47
N THR A 69 6.02 -1.84 -15.25
CA THR A 69 6.66 -2.65 -14.22
C THR A 69 6.37 -4.10 -14.51
N THR A 70 7.21 -4.97 -13.99
CA THR A 70 6.98 -6.38 -14.15
C THR A 70 5.74 -6.76 -13.34
N THR A 71 4.70 -7.14 -14.05
CA THR A 71 3.44 -7.49 -13.39
C THR A 71 3.62 -8.61 -12.39
N MET A 72 4.47 -9.59 -12.73
CA MET A 72 4.71 -10.69 -11.82
C MET A 72 5.26 -10.22 -10.47
N ARG A 73 6.23 -9.32 -10.50
CA ARG A 73 6.80 -8.81 -9.25
C ARG A 73 5.76 -8.11 -8.42
N TYR A 74 4.92 -7.32 -9.08
CA TYR A 74 3.89 -6.61 -8.36
C TYR A 74 2.87 -7.57 -7.76
N MET A 75 2.48 -8.60 -8.52
CA MET A 75 1.53 -9.59 -8.03
C MET A 75 2.10 -10.35 -6.83
N LEU A 76 3.40 -10.65 -6.85
CA LEU A 76 4.02 -11.31 -5.72
C LEU A 76 3.99 -10.42 -4.49
N TYR A 77 4.25 -9.12 -4.68
CA TYR A 77 4.20 -8.18 -3.58
C TYR A 77 2.79 -8.10 -3.00
N ILE A 78 1.78 -7.99 -3.87
CA ILE A 78 0.39 -7.93 -3.41
C ILE A 78 0.01 -9.20 -2.67
N GLY A 79 0.42 -10.34 -3.19
CA GLY A 79 0.11 -11.61 -2.53
C GLY A 79 0.71 -11.68 -1.13
N PHE A 80 1.98 -11.33 -1.02
CA PHE A 80 2.64 -11.35 0.27
C PHE A 80 2.00 -10.34 1.24
N MET A 81 1.85 -9.11 0.79
CA MET A 81 1.33 -8.06 1.66
C MET A 81 -0.16 -8.25 1.96
N GLY A 82 -0.90 -8.81 1.00
CA GLY A 82 -2.31 -9.12 1.27
C GLY A 82 -2.45 -10.16 2.35
N THR A 83 -1.62 -11.21 2.28
CA THR A 83 -1.61 -12.23 3.31
C THR A 83 -1.23 -11.61 4.66
N LEU A 84 -0.24 -10.75 4.65
CA LEU A 84 0.20 -10.09 5.87
C LEU A 84 -0.91 -9.20 6.43
N SER A 85 -1.64 -8.49 5.57
CA SER A 85 -2.72 -7.63 6.02
C SER A 85 -3.84 -8.42 6.68
N ALA A 86 -4.18 -9.57 6.09
CA ALA A 86 -5.20 -10.43 6.69
C ALA A 86 -4.71 -11.00 8.02
N THR A 87 -3.44 -11.36 8.09
CA THR A 87 -2.85 -11.92 9.32
C THR A 87 -2.85 -10.88 10.43
N VAL A 88 -2.45 -9.65 10.13
CA VAL A 88 -2.43 -8.60 11.14
C VAL A 88 -3.85 -8.38 11.68
N GLY A 89 -4.83 -8.31 10.77
CA GLY A 89 -6.22 -8.14 11.22
C GLY A 89 -6.72 -9.34 12.03
N TRP A 90 -6.31 -10.56 11.63
CA TRP A 90 -6.71 -11.75 12.34
C TRP A 90 -6.13 -11.77 13.76
N VAL A 91 -4.86 -11.41 13.90
CA VAL A 91 -4.24 -11.32 15.20
C VAL A 91 -4.96 -10.29 16.07
N ALA A 92 -5.30 -9.15 15.47
CA ALA A 92 -6.02 -8.12 16.20
C ALA A 92 -7.39 -8.60 16.67
N ASP A 93 -8.09 -9.37 15.82
CA ASP A 93 -9.37 -9.93 16.21
C ASP A 93 -9.20 -10.92 17.37
N LYS A 94 -8.20 -11.79 17.28
CA LYS A 94 -7.97 -12.78 18.33
C LYS A 94 -7.55 -12.15 19.65
N SER A 95 -6.79 -11.07 19.57
CA SER A 95 -6.29 -10.39 20.76
C SER A 95 -7.23 -9.31 21.27
N ALA A 96 -8.33 -9.08 20.57
CA ALA A 96 -9.32 -8.05 20.91
C ALA A 96 -8.69 -6.65 20.90
N PHE A 97 -7.76 -6.39 19.99
CA PHE A 97 -7.19 -5.07 19.85
C PHE A 97 -8.18 -4.13 19.18
N PRO A 98 -8.18 -2.84 19.58
CA PRO A 98 -9.03 -1.87 18.90
C PRO A 98 -8.64 -1.71 17.42
N PRO A 99 -9.60 -1.42 16.55
CA PRO A 99 -9.30 -1.28 15.12
C PRO A 99 -8.24 -0.24 14.79
N ILE A 100 -8.16 0.83 15.58
CA ILE A 100 -7.16 1.87 15.31
C ILE A 100 -5.74 1.30 15.44
N ILE A 101 -5.53 0.35 16.32
CA ILE A 101 -4.23 -0.31 16.47
C ILE A 101 -3.89 -1.07 15.19
N THR A 102 -4.87 -1.78 14.63
CA THR A 102 -4.66 -2.51 13.40
C THR A 102 -4.27 -1.57 12.26
N LEU A 103 -4.99 -0.46 12.13
CA LEU A 103 -4.71 0.50 11.07
C LEU A 103 -3.32 1.09 11.20
N ILE A 104 -2.96 1.51 12.40
CA ILE A 104 -1.65 2.14 12.60
C ILE A 104 -0.54 1.13 12.38
N THR A 105 -0.67 -0.05 12.96
CA THR A 105 0.36 -1.08 12.83
C THR A 105 0.56 -1.48 11.38
N PHE A 106 -0.52 -1.77 10.68
CA PHE A 106 -0.37 -2.21 9.30
C PHE A 106 0.10 -1.07 8.40
N SER A 107 -0.31 0.17 8.69
CA SER A 107 0.19 1.30 7.91
C SER A 107 1.70 1.42 8.02
N PHE A 108 2.26 1.27 9.21
CA PHE A 108 3.70 1.29 9.39
C PHE A 108 4.37 0.14 8.64
N ILE A 109 3.82 -1.06 8.79
CA ILE A 109 4.38 -2.22 8.12
C ILE A 109 4.37 -2.00 6.60
N SER A 110 3.25 -1.51 6.09
CA SER A 110 3.10 -1.30 4.67
C SER A 110 4.08 -0.26 4.14
N LEU A 111 4.26 0.83 4.89
CA LEU A 111 5.20 1.86 4.46
C LEU A 111 6.63 1.33 4.43
N ILE A 112 7.02 0.61 5.46
CA ILE A 112 8.37 0.07 5.53
C ILE A 112 8.59 -0.97 4.44
N CYS A 113 7.66 -1.90 4.30
CA CYS A 113 7.79 -2.94 3.28
C CYS A 113 7.74 -2.35 1.88
N GLY A 114 6.87 -1.38 1.67
CA GLY A 114 6.78 -0.73 0.37
C GLY A 114 8.06 -0.01 0.00
N PHE A 115 8.66 0.66 0.98
CA PHE A 115 9.92 1.36 0.74
C PHE A 115 11.03 0.37 0.39
N ILE A 116 11.15 -0.68 1.18
CA ILE A 116 12.20 -1.68 0.95
C ILE A 116 11.99 -2.36 -0.40
N TYR A 117 10.76 -2.74 -0.69
CA TYR A 117 10.47 -3.40 -1.95
C TYR A 117 10.78 -2.49 -3.14
N SER A 118 10.36 -1.24 -3.06
CA SER A 118 10.62 -0.29 -4.13
C SER A 118 12.11 -0.09 -4.34
N LYS A 119 12.84 0.06 -3.24
CA LYS A 119 14.27 0.34 -3.34
C LYS A 119 15.05 -0.84 -3.93
N PHE A 120 14.76 -2.04 -3.48
CA PHE A 120 15.58 -3.19 -3.84
C PHE A 120 15.06 -3.99 -5.02
N ILE A 121 13.79 -3.86 -5.36
CA ILE A 121 13.20 -4.64 -6.44
C ILE A 121 12.85 -3.76 -7.62
N VAL A 122 12.05 -2.72 -7.38
CA VAL A 122 11.54 -1.90 -8.49
C VAL A 122 12.64 -1.02 -9.06
N PHE A 123 13.27 -0.21 -8.23
CA PHE A 123 14.25 0.75 -8.72
C PHE A 123 15.56 0.11 -9.13
N ARG A 124 15.85 -1.05 -8.58
CA ARG A 124 17.06 -1.77 -8.97
C ARG A 124 17.06 -2.09 -10.45
N ASP A 125 15.88 -2.41 -10.99
CA ASP A 125 15.76 -2.76 -12.40
C ASP A 125 15.57 -1.54 -13.29
N ALA A 126 15.36 -0.38 -12.69
CA ALA A 126 15.15 0.83 -13.48
C ALA A 126 16.43 1.37 -14.10
N LYS A 127 17.58 0.81 -13.76
CA LYS A 127 18.84 1.24 -14.35
C LYS A 127 18.95 0.87 -15.85
#